data_94ee713f999945f81390939afe526b22
#
_entry.id   94ee713f999945f81390939afe526b22
#
_cell.length_a   1.000
_cell.length_b   1.000
_cell.length_c   1.000
_cell.angle_alpha   90.00
_cell.angle_beta   90.00
_cell.angle_gamma   90.00
#
_symmetry.space_group_name_H-M   'P 1'
#
loop_
_entity.id
_entity.type
_entity.pdbx_description
1 polymer ?
#
loop_
_entity_poly.entity_id
_entity_poly.type
_entity_poly.pdbx_seq_one_letter_code
_entity_poly.pdbx_strand_id
1 'polypeptide(L)'
;RFMLERNIVFNPKDAKSYLYLAKIYNHEENERKEEYNLDTALLIEPNNEEVILMLMKIALKKSNYSKVKDLSQTFIKVCEKLCMENDEIQKSLKNIEPENES
;
A
#
# COMPACT_ATOMS: atom_id res chain seq x y z
N ARG A 1 -15.47 9.58 3.07
CA ARG A 1 -16.52 8.59 3.42
C ARG A 1 -17.88 9.00 2.91
N PHE A 2 -18.14 10.28 3.01
CA PHE A 2 -19.40 10.79 2.47
C PHE A 2 -19.51 10.51 0.99
N MET A 3 -18.40 10.73 0.27
CA MET A 3 -18.37 10.45 -1.16
C MET A 3 -18.48 8.98 -1.43
N LEU A 4 -17.89 8.15 -0.58
CA LEU A 4 -18.00 6.70 -0.73
C LEU A 4 -19.46 6.27 -0.69
N GLU A 5 -20.21 6.83 0.26
CA GLU A 5 -21.63 6.47 0.40
C GLU A 5 -22.44 6.89 -0.80
N ARG A 6 -22.04 7.94 -1.47
CA ARG A 6 -22.80 8.47 -2.60
C ARG A 6 -22.45 7.81 -3.91
N ASN A 7 -21.18 7.44 -4.09
CA ASN A 7 -20.68 7.01 -5.39
C ASN A 7 -20.35 5.54 -5.46
N ILE A 8 -20.09 4.90 -4.33
CA ILE A 8 -19.68 3.51 -4.30
C ILE A 8 -20.44 2.83 -3.16
N VAL A 9 -21.06 1.71 -3.49
CA VAL A 9 -21.73 0.90 -2.47
C VAL A 9 -20.65 0.12 -1.72
N PHE A 10 -20.55 0.35 -0.41
CA PHE A 10 -19.55 -0.34 0.39
C PHE A 10 -19.90 -1.81 0.52
N ASN A 11 -18.97 -2.66 0.17
CA ASN A 11 -19.12 -4.10 0.26
C ASN A 11 -17.99 -4.65 1.13
N PRO A 12 -18.30 -5.14 2.36
CA PRO A 12 -17.25 -5.62 3.26
C PRO A 12 -16.50 -6.84 2.76
N LYS A 13 -16.95 -7.45 1.67
CA LYS A 13 -16.26 -8.59 1.07
C LYS A 13 -15.44 -8.19 -0.16
N ASP A 14 -15.43 -6.92 -0.50
CA ASP A 14 -14.77 -6.44 -1.71
C ASP A 14 -13.55 -5.60 -1.33
N ALA A 15 -12.39 -6.04 -1.76
CA ALA A 15 -11.15 -5.32 -1.48
C ALA A 15 -11.19 -3.89 -1.99
N LYS A 16 -11.91 -3.65 -3.08
CA LYS A 16 -12.00 -2.31 -3.66
C LYS A 16 -12.63 -1.32 -2.69
N SER A 17 -13.61 -1.76 -1.91
CA SER A 17 -14.24 -0.87 -0.94
C SER A 17 -13.24 -0.41 0.11
N TYR A 18 -12.41 -1.32 0.60
CA TYR A 18 -11.39 -0.97 1.59
C TYR A 18 -10.29 -0.12 0.98
N LEU A 19 -9.92 -0.43 -0.26
CA LEU A 19 -8.91 0.38 -0.95
C LEU A 19 -9.41 1.81 -1.12
N TYR A 20 -10.68 1.96 -1.47
CA TYR A 20 -11.26 3.29 -1.64
C TYR A 20 -11.27 4.06 -0.33
N LEU A 21 -11.65 3.38 0.77
CA LEU A 21 -11.60 4.00 2.09
C LEU A 21 -10.17 4.41 2.45
N ALA A 22 -9.20 3.55 2.13
CA ALA A 22 -7.81 3.87 2.41
C ALA A 22 -7.38 5.14 1.67
N LYS A 23 -7.82 5.31 0.43
CA LYS A 23 -7.49 6.51 -0.33
C LYS A 23 -8.10 7.76 0.31
N ILE A 24 -9.31 7.64 0.83
CA ILE A 24 -9.94 8.75 1.53
C ILE A 24 -9.16 9.11 2.79
N TYR A 25 -8.76 8.10 3.57
CA TYR A 25 -7.99 8.35 4.78
C TYR A 25 -6.59 8.89 4.46
N ASN A 26 -6.02 8.47 3.34
CA ASN A 26 -4.75 9.04 2.90
C ASN A 26 -4.91 10.54 2.65
N HIS A 27 -5.98 10.92 2.00
CA HIS A 27 -6.26 12.33 1.74
C HIS A 27 -6.48 13.10 3.03
N GLU A 28 -7.09 12.47 4.03
CA GLU A 28 -7.33 13.09 5.33
C GLU A 28 -6.12 13.02 6.24
N GLU A 29 -5.02 12.43 5.76
CA GLU A 29 -3.79 12.29 6.53
C GLU A 29 -3.99 11.46 7.79
N ASN A 30 -4.90 10.49 7.73
CA ASN A 30 -5.14 9.57 8.82
C ASN A 30 -4.48 8.23 8.49
N GLU A 31 -3.18 8.17 8.72
CA GLU A 31 -2.37 7.04 8.29
C GLU A 31 -2.77 5.74 8.98
N ARG A 32 -3.16 5.82 10.24
CA ARG A 32 -3.53 4.61 10.97
C ARG A 32 -4.74 3.92 10.37
N LYS A 33 -5.76 4.69 10.03
CA LYS A 33 -6.96 4.13 9.41
C LYS A 33 -6.70 3.73 7.97
N GLU A 34 -5.85 4.48 7.29
CA GLU A 34 -5.44 4.11 5.94
C GLU A 34 -4.79 2.74 5.95
N GLU A 35 -3.83 2.53 6.84
CA GLU A 35 -3.12 1.26 6.89
C GLU A 35 -4.04 0.12 7.29
N TYR A 36 -4.94 0.37 8.23
CA TYR A 36 -5.89 -0.66 8.65
C TYR A 36 -6.74 -1.13 7.48
N ASN A 37 -7.24 -0.20 6.68
CA ASN A 37 -8.09 -0.57 5.55
C ASN A 37 -7.28 -1.24 4.45
N LEU A 38 -6.03 -0.84 4.26
CA LEU A 38 -5.18 -1.52 3.29
C LEU A 38 -4.86 -2.95 3.72
N ASP A 39 -4.61 -3.15 5.02
CA ASP A 39 -4.36 -4.50 5.52
C ASP A 39 -5.58 -5.38 5.30
N THR A 40 -6.76 -4.83 5.53
CA THR A 40 -8.00 -5.58 5.30
C THR A 40 -8.16 -5.92 3.82
N ALA A 41 -7.90 -4.95 2.95
CA ALA A 41 -7.99 -5.20 1.51
C ALA A 41 -7.01 -6.28 1.08
N LEU A 42 -5.82 -6.29 1.67
CA LEU A 42 -4.81 -7.28 1.32
C LEU A 42 -5.21 -8.68 1.76
N LEU A 43 -5.94 -8.80 2.87
CA LEU A 43 -6.44 -10.10 3.30
C LEU A 43 -7.45 -10.64 2.30
N ILE A 44 -8.22 -9.77 1.67
CA ILE A 44 -9.23 -10.18 0.69
C ILE A 44 -8.59 -10.49 -0.66
N GLU A 45 -7.65 -9.62 -1.09
CA GLU A 45 -6.94 -9.78 -2.37
C GLU A 45 -5.45 -9.67 -2.14
N PRO A 46 -4.78 -10.78 -1.79
CA PRO A 46 -3.35 -10.72 -1.47
C PRO A 46 -2.46 -10.31 -2.63
N ASN A 47 -2.98 -10.38 -3.87
CA ASN A 47 -2.20 -10.02 -5.04
C ASN A 47 -2.62 -8.69 -5.65
N ASN A 48 -3.31 -7.85 -4.90
CA ASN A 48 -3.69 -6.53 -5.40
C ASN A 48 -2.47 -5.60 -5.35
N GLU A 49 -1.92 -5.30 -6.53
CA GLU A 49 -0.68 -4.53 -6.60
C GLU A 49 -0.82 -3.13 -6.04
N GLU A 50 -1.97 -2.50 -6.23
CA GLU A 50 -2.16 -1.14 -5.73
C GLU A 50 -2.16 -1.12 -4.20
N VAL A 51 -2.82 -2.09 -3.58
CA VAL A 51 -2.85 -2.19 -2.12
C VAL A 51 -1.43 -2.41 -1.59
N ILE A 52 -0.70 -3.33 -2.21
CA ILE A 52 0.65 -3.64 -1.78
C ILE A 52 1.54 -2.39 -1.91
N LEU A 53 1.41 -1.68 -3.01
CA LEU A 53 2.21 -0.49 -3.24
C LEU A 53 1.93 0.59 -2.19
N MET A 54 0.66 0.82 -1.87
CA MET A 54 0.31 1.81 -0.87
C MET A 54 0.85 1.42 0.51
N LEU A 55 0.80 0.14 0.84
CA LEU A 55 1.37 -0.33 2.11
C LEU A 55 2.89 -0.15 2.14
N MET A 56 3.56 -0.38 0.99
CA MET A 56 4.99 -0.15 0.92
C MET A 56 5.32 1.31 1.19
N LYS A 57 4.54 2.22 0.63
CA LYS A 57 4.79 3.65 0.83
C LYS A 57 4.60 4.05 2.29
N ILE A 58 3.60 3.49 2.95
CA ILE A 58 3.39 3.77 4.38
C ILE A 58 4.56 3.21 5.19
N ALA A 59 4.97 1.99 4.90
CA ALA A 59 6.08 1.38 5.62
C ALA A 59 7.37 2.17 5.43
N LEU A 60 7.59 2.66 4.21
CA LEU A 60 8.76 3.49 3.94
C LEU A 60 8.73 4.77 4.75
N LYS A 61 7.57 5.40 4.80
CA LYS A 61 7.40 6.63 5.57
C LYS A 61 7.64 6.40 7.07
N LYS A 62 7.27 5.24 7.56
CA LYS A 62 7.46 4.87 8.97
C LYS A 62 8.85 4.31 9.25
N SER A 63 9.70 4.23 8.24
CA SER A 63 11.04 3.66 8.36
C SER A 63 11.01 2.18 8.70
N ASN A 64 9.94 1.51 8.35
CA ASN A 64 9.84 0.06 8.54
C ASN A 64 10.37 -0.64 7.30
N TYR A 65 11.69 -0.63 7.16
CA TYR A 65 12.33 -1.09 5.93
C TYR A 65 12.21 -2.59 5.72
N SER A 66 12.13 -3.34 6.80
CA SER A 66 11.92 -4.77 6.70
C SER A 66 10.58 -5.07 6.02
N LYS A 67 9.54 -4.34 6.41
CA LYS A 67 8.22 -4.53 5.81
C LYS A 67 8.22 -4.10 4.35
N VAL A 68 8.94 -3.01 4.02
CA VAL A 68 9.04 -2.57 2.63
C VAL A 68 9.65 -3.68 1.77
N LYS A 69 10.70 -4.32 2.28
CA LYS A 69 11.37 -5.37 1.52
C LYS A 69 10.47 -6.59 1.33
N ASP A 70 9.74 -6.97 2.38
CA ASP A 70 8.82 -8.11 2.28
C ASP A 70 7.72 -7.83 1.26
N LEU A 71 7.12 -6.65 1.36
CA LEU A 71 6.05 -6.28 0.43
C LEU A 71 6.56 -6.17 -1.00
N SER A 72 7.79 -5.67 -1.16
CA SER A 72 8.40 -5.54 -2.47
C SER A 72 8.56 -6.90 -3.15
N GLN A 73 8.95 -7.93 -2.39
CA GLN A 73 9.09 -9.25 -2.95
C GLN A 73 7.76 -9.79 -3.47
N THR A 74 6.70 -9.53 -2.73
CA THR A 74 5.36 -9.91 -3.18
C THR A 74 4.94 -9.09 -4.39
N PHE A 75 5.24 -7.79 -4.34
CA PHE A 75 4.85 -6.88 -5.41
C PHE A 75 5.45 -7.29 -6.76
N ILE A 76 6.73 -7.65 -6.74
CA ILE A 76 7.40 -8.06 -7.97
C ILE A 76 6.72 -9.25 -8.61
N LYS A 77 6.19 -10.15 -7.79
CA LYS A 77 5.55 -11.35 -8.31
C LYS A 77 4.16 -11.10 -8.89
N VAL A 78 3.48 -10.06 -8.42
CA VAL A 78 2.07 -9.87 -8.79
C VAL A 78 1.82 -8.62 -9.63
N CYS A 79 2.77 -7.70 -9.71
CA CYS A 79 2.54 -6.44 -10.40
C CYS A 79 2.32 -6.67 -11.90
N GLU A 80 1.45 -5.85 -12.48
CA GLU A 80 1.19 -5.87 -13.92
C GLU A 80 1.31 -4.48 -14.52
N LYS A 81 0.79 -3.48 -13.82
CA LYS A 81 0.77 -2.12 -14.34
C LYS A 81 1.66 -1.17 -13.56
N LEU A 82 1.93 -1.48 -12.30
CA LEU A 82 2.63 -0.57 -11.41
C LEU A 82 4.05 -1.01 -11.11
N CYS A 83 4.59 -1.92 -11.91
CA CYS A 83 5.92 -2.49 -11.61
C CYS A 83 7.01 -1.42 -11.52
N MET A 84 6.91 -0.37 -12.32
CA MET A 84 7.92 0.69 -12.30
C MET A 84 7.93 1.47 -11.00
N GLU A 85 6.80 1.49 -10.28
CA GLU A 85 6.75 2.17 -9.00
C GLU A 85 7.69 1.54 -7.97
N ASN A 86 7.89 0.23 -8.09
CA ASN A 86 8.80 -0.46 -7.19
C ASN A 86 10.24 0.01 -7.37
N ASP A 87 10.62 0.36 -8.60
CA ASP A 87 11.98 0.84 -8.86
C ASP A 87 12.26 2.11 -8.08
N GLU A 88 11.27 3.01 -8.00
CA GLU A 88 11.46 4.24 -7.27
C GLU A 88 11.57 4.00 -5.77
N ILE A 89 10.80 3.05 -5.27
CA ILE A 89 10.87 2.71 -3.86
C ILE A 89 12.22 2.10 -3.53
N GLN A 90 12.74 1.24 -4.41
CA GLN A 90 14.05 0.65 -4.22
C GLN A 90 15.14 1.70 -4.21
N LYS A 91 15.02 2.72 -5.06
CA LYS A 91 15.98 3.82 -5.06
C LYS A 91 15.91 4.60 -3.75
N SER A 92 14.71 4.81 -3.24
CA SER A 92 14.56 5.50 -1.95
C SER A 92 15.21 4.71 -0.83
N LEU A 93 15.04 3.39 -0.83
CA LEU A 93 15.66 2.55 0.17
C LEU A 93 17.17 2.64 0.14
N LYS A 94 17.75 2.63 -1.04
CA LYS A 94 19.21 2.70 -1.18
C LYS A 94 19.73 4.04 -0.67
N ASN A 95 19.00 5.11 -0.90
CA ASN A 95 19.41 6.42 -0.44
C ASN A 95 19.33 6.55 1.08
N ILE A 96 18.42 5.80 1.70
CA ILE A 96 18.21 5.88 3.14
C ILE A 96 19.14 4.93 3.89
N GLU A 97 19.42 3.75 3.31
CA GLU A 97 20.21 2.70 3.97
C GLU A 97 21.41 2.26 3.16
N PRO A 98 22.27 3.17 2.69
CA PRO A 98 23.38 2.71 1.85
C PRO A 98 24.35 1.80 2.60
N GLU A 99 24.56 2.00 3.90
CA GLU A 99 25.49 1.18 4.67
C GLU A 99 24.94 -0.20 4.97
N ASN A 100 23.65 -0.33 5.02
CA ASN A 100 23.04 -1.60 5.40
C ASN A 100 23.17 -2.65 4.30
N GLU A 101 23.62 -2.26 3.15
CA GLU A 101 23.78 -3.16 2.04
C GLU A 101 25.18 -3.72 1.91
N SER A 102 26.09 -3.18 2.69
CA SER A 102 27.48 -3.63 2.61
C SER A 102 27.73 -4.91 3.37
#